data_cc8e62de36a3024b5dba209eec7cff6e
#
_entry.id   cc8e62de36a3024b5dba209eec7cff6e
#
_cell.length_a   1.000
_cell.length_b   1.000
_cell.length_c   1.000
_cell.angle_alpha   90.00
_cell.angle_beta   90.00
_cell.angle_gamma   90.00
#
_symmetry.space_group_name_H-M   'P 1'
#
loop_
_entity.id
_entity.type
_entity.pdbx_description
1 polymer ?
#
loop_
_entity_poly.entity_id
_entity_poly.type
_entity_poly.pdbx_seq_one_letter_code
_entity_poly.pdbx_strand_id
1 'polypeptide(L)'
;WTGATAIANLLAAVVNDKMGGEAELVPGNNTAIYAAIDRSKGEIEVHPDIWLPNQQAYTNDLVPKGTLKLSSKPYEGNQGYCVSQQFAKKMNITAIEDLARPEVVKAMDSDGNGKGEFWIGADGWASANVNQVKLRDYGLYDAGIEGIRAAEAVKNARVLDSIKKGEGYAFYCYKPHAIWGMADVVMLTEPKFDEAKYKMVQPKEDADWYKKSYVASKDALKQIQIGWGTSLEAKSPAIVEFFKNFQLSADDVSLMAYQISVEKKDPAAVARTWMKNNKSKVDGWLGL
;
A
#
# COMPACT_ATOMS: atom_id res chain seq x y z
N TRP A 1 -4.46 -5.49 -0.78
CA TRP A 1 -3.37 -5.95 0.06
C TRP A 1 -3.87 -6.25 1.48
N THR A 2 -3.11 -7.04 2.23
CA THR A 2 -3.56 -7.59 3.53
C THR A 2 -3.87 -6.52 4.57
N GLY A 3 -3.15 -5.40 4.59
CA GLY A 3 -3.44 -4.30 5.51
C GLY A 3 -4.81 -3.66 5.27
N ALA A 4 -5.17 -3.39 4.01
CA ALA A 4 -6.50 -2.88 3.68
C ALA A 4 -7.60 -3.89 4.09
N THR A 5 -7.35 -5.19 3.89
CA THR A 5 -8.26 -6.26 4.37
C THR A 5 -8.41 -6.20 5.89
N ALA A 6 -7.32 -6.03 6.64
CA ALA A 6 -7.36 -5.92 8.09
C ALA A 6 -8.18 -4.71 8.56
N ILE A 7 -7.93 -3.53 7.96
CA ILE A 7 -8.66 -2.30 8.29
C ILE A 7 -10.15 -2.43 7.94
N ALA A 8 -10.47 -2.95 6.76
CA ALA A 8 -11.86 -3.15 6.34
C ALA A 8 -12.63 -4.08 7.30
N ASN A 9 -12.01 -5.21 7.71
CA ASN A 9 -12.58 -6.11 8.69
C ASN A 9 -12.76 -5.45 10.06
N LEU A 10 -11.83 -4.59 10.48
CA LEU A 10 -11.93 -3.87 11.75
C LEU A 10 -13.08 -2.86 11.71
N LEU A 11 -13.20 -2.07 10.64
CA LEU A 11 -14.32 -1.14 10.47
C LEU A 11 -15.66 -1.87 10.47
N ALA A 12 -15.76 -2.97 9.71
CA ALA A 12 -16.98 -3.79 9.67
C ALA A 12 -17.31 -4.39 11.05
N ALA A 13 -16.31 -4.90 11.77
CA ALA A 13 -16.52 -5.46 13.11
C ALA A 13 -17.01 -4.41 14.12
N VAL A 14 -16.49 -3.18 14.09
CA VAL A 14 -16.99 -2.09 14.95
C VAL A 14 -18.43 -1.76 14.60
N VAL A 15 -18.75 -1.60 13.31
CA VAL A 15 -20.13 -1.29 12.86
C VAL A 15 -21.09 -2.40 13.26
N ASN A 16 -20.77 -3.66 13.00
CA ASN A 16 -21.66 -4.80 13.23
C ASN A 16 -21.78 -5.15 14.72
N ASP A 17 -20.68 -5.19 15.45
CA ASP A 17 -20.66 -5.71 16.83
C ASP A 17 -20.93 -4.62 17.89
N LYS A 18 -20.74 -3.32 17.56
CA LYS A 18 -20.84 -2.21 18.52
C LYS A 18 -21.90 -1.17 18.18
N MET A 19 -22.23 -1.00 16.89
CA MET A 19 -23.14 0.06 16.47
C MET A 19 -24.50 -0.49 15.99
N GLY A 20 -24.66 -1.82 15.91
CA GLY A 20 -25.90 -2.47 15.44
C GLY A 20 -26.18 -2.22 13.96
N GLY A 21 -25.15 -1.90 13.19
CA GLY A 21 -25.24 -1.77 11.73
C GLY A 21 -24.95 -3.10 11.03
N GLU A 22 -25.05 -3.06 9.70
CA GLU A 22 -24.68 -4.17 8.81
C GLU A 22 -23.65 -3.64 7.80
N ALA A 23 -22.40 -4.08 7.94
CA ALA A 23 -21.33 -3.75 7.02
C ALA A 23 -20.87 -5.01 6.29
N GLU A 24 -20.85 -4.94 4.96
CA GLU A 24 -20.36 -5.99 4.08
C GLU A 24 -19.02 -5.59 3.47
N LEU A 25 -18.16 -6.58 3.21
CA LEU A 25 -16.87 -6.38 2.58
C LEU A 25 -16.97 -6.69 1.09
N VAL A 26 -16.67 -5.69 0.26
CA VAL A 26 -16.65 -5.81 -1.20
C VAL A 26 -15.21 -5.77 -1.70
N PRO A 27 -14.69 -6.86 -2.30
CA PRO A 27 -13.35 -6.85 -2.87
C PRO A 27 -13.29 -5.94 -4.10
N GLY A 28 -12.23 -5.13 -4.18
CA GLY A 28 -12.01 -4.22 -5.31
C GLY A 28 -10.61 -3.63 -5.33
N ASN A 29 -10.19 -3.17 -6.49
CA ASN A 29 -9.01 -2.31 -6.62
C ASN A 29 -9.40 -0.83 -6.44
N ASN A 30 -8.42 0.05 -6.26
CA ASN A 30 -8.65 1.48 -6.03
C ASN A 30 -9.58 2.11 -7.09
N THR A 31 -9.36 1.81 -8.38
CA THR A 31 -10.17 2.38 -9.47
C THR A 31 -11.64 2.02 -9.32
N ALA A 32 -11.95 0.75 -9.03
CA ALA A 32 -13.31 0.27 -8.83
C ALA A 32 -13.97 0.87 -7.58
N ILE A 33 -13.21 0.95 -6.46
CA ILE A 33 -13.69 1.51 -5.20
C ILE A 33 -14.05 2.98 -5.36
N TYR A 34 -13.15 3.80 -5.91
CA TYR A 34 -13.41 5.22 -6.12
C TYR A 34 -14.56 5.47 -7.11
N ALA A 35 -14.66 4.67 -8.18
CA ALA A 35 -15.76 4.78 -9.11
C ALA A 35 -17.11 4.42 -8.47
N ALA A 36 -17.15 3.45 -7.57
CA ALA A 36 -18.36 3.09 -6.85
C ALA A 36 -18.78 4.17 -5.85
N ILE A 37 -17.84 4.74 -5.10
CA ILE A 37 -18.09 5.87 -4.19
C ILE A 37 -18.62 7.08 -4.97
N ASP A 38 -18.02 7.41 -6.11
CA ASP A 38 -18.42 8.56 -6.94
C ASP A 38 -19.84 8.42 -7.49
N ARG A 39 -20.27 7.20 -7.85
CA ARG A 39 -21.66 6.94 -8.28
C ARG A 39 -22.69 7.18 -7.18
N SER A 40 -22.29 7.17 -5.91
CA SER A 40 -23.16 7.43 -4.74
C SER A 40 -24.42 6.56 -4.69
N LYS A 41 -24.33 5.30 -5.18
CA LYS A 41 -25.44 4.34 -5.21
C LYS A 41 -25.43 3.37 -4.02
N GLY A 42 -24.52 3.53 -3.08
CA GLY A 42 -24.38 2.64 -1.93
C GLY A 42 -23.75 1.27 -2.23
N GLU A 43 -23.16 1.08 -3.41
CA GLU A 43 -22.44 -0.16 -3.76
C GLU A 43 -21.17 -0.34 -2.93
N ILE A 44 -20.39 0.72 -2.78
CA ILE A 44 -19.23 0.85 -1.88
C ILE A 44 -19.30 2.24 -1.27
N GLU A 45 -19.33 2.31 0.04
CA GLU A 45 -19.47 3.58 0.77
C GLU A 45 -18.19 4.00 1.50
N VAL A 46 -17.21 3.09 1.66
CA VAL A 46 -15.98 3.34 2.42
C VAL A 46 -14.76 2.82 1.68
N HIS A 47 -13.71 3.63 1.60
CA HIS A 47 -12.37 3.22 1.22
C HIS A 47 -11.53 3.12 2.50
N PRO A 48 -11.10 1.92 2.93
CA PRO A 48 -10.46 1.74 4.23
C PRO A 48 -8.98 2.19 4.27
N ASP A 49 -8.36 2.49 3.11
CA ASP A 49 -6.90 2.55 3.02
C ASP A 49 -6.43 3.49 1.89
N ILE A 50 -6.59 4.79 2.12
CA ILE A 50 -6.20 5.85 1.16
C ILE A 50 -4.79 6.33 1.47
N TRP A 51 -3.85 6.08 0.56
CA TRP A 51 -2.45 6.47 0.65
C TRP A 51 -2.18 7.76 -0.13
N LEU A 52 -1.91 8.86 0.55
CA LEU A 52 -1.55 10.12 -0.09
C LEU A 52 -0.03 10.36 -0.05
N PRO A 53 0.55 10.90 -1.15
CA PRO A 53 -0.11 11.39 -2.36
C PRO A 53 -0.36 10.33 -3.45
N ASN A 54 -0.07 9.05 -3.27
CA ASN A 54 -0.19 8.03 -4.32
C ASN A 54 -1.57 8.02 -5.01
N GLN A 55 -2.64 8.19 -4.21
CA GLN A 55 -4.02 8.19 -4.68
C GLN A 55 -4.59 9.61 -4.87
N GLN A 56 -3.73 10.63 -4.88
CA GLN A 56 -4.15 12.03 -4.93
C GLN A 56 -4.95 12.38 -6.19
N ALA A 57 -4.69 11.73 -7.31
CA ALA A 57 -5.46 11.92 -8.53
C ALA A 57 -6.97 11.59 -8.37
N TYR A 58 -7.31 10.64 -7.49
CA TYR A 58 -8.70 10.35 -7.17
C TYR A 58 -9.28 11.34 -6.16
N THR A 59 -8.54 11.66 -5.11
CA THR A 59 -9.03 12.57 -4.08
C THR A 59 -9.17 14.01 -4.58
N ASN A 60 -8.26 14.47 -5.45
CA ASN A 60 -8.37 15.79 -6.09
C ASN A 60 -9.59 15.93 -7.01
N ASP A 61 -10.11 14.83 -7.53
CA ASP A 61 -11.33 14.82 -8.32
C ASP A 61 -12.57 14.75 -7.42
N LEU A 62 -12.63 13.78 -6.51
CA LEU A 62 -13.86 13.44 -5.79
C LEU A 62 -14.13 14.31 -4.57
N VAL A 63 -13.09 14.81 -3.88
CA VAL A 63 -13.28 15.68 -2.70
C VAL A 63 -13.88 17.03 -3.09
N PRO A 64 -13.35 17.77 -4.09
CA PRO A 64 -13.97 19.02 -4.55
C PRO A 64 -15.36 18.83 -5.18
N LYS A 65 -15.58 17.65 -5.82
CA LYS A 65 -16.88 17.27 -6.35
C LYS A 65 -17.93 17.04 -5.25
N GLY A 66 -17.47 16.81 -4.02
CA GLY A 66 -18.34 16.59 -2.87
C GLY A 66 -18.89 15.15 -2.78
N THR A 67 -18.29 14.18 -3.48
CA THR A 67 -18.72 12.77 -3.43
C THR A 67 -17.88 11.92 -2.47
N LEU A 68 -16.70 12.40 -2.07
CA LEU A 68 -15.78 11.74 -1.11
C LEU A 68 -15.40 12.69 0.01
N LYS A 69 -15.38 12.18 1.24
CA LYS A 69 -14.71 12.80 2.39
C LYS A 69 -13.59 11.93 2.92
N LEU A 70 -12.57 12.58 3.49
CA LEU A 70 -11.41 11.94 4.08
C LEU A 70 -11.41 12.13 5.59
N SER A 71 -10.96 11.12 6.33
CA SER A 71 -10.68 11.27 7.76
C SER A 71 -9.59 12.32 7.97
N SER A 72 -9.69 13.10 9.05
CA SER A 72 -8.68 14.05 9.47
C SER A 72 -7.60 13.46 10.38
N LYS A 73 -7.63 12.14 10.61
CA LYS A 73 -6.72 11.43 11.52
C LYS A 73 -5.89 10.39 10.74
N PRO A 74 -4.97 10.81 9.84
CA PRO A 74 -4.08 9.88 9.15
C PRO A 74 -3.04 9.30 10.10
N TYR A 75 -2.43 8.19 9.70
CA TYR A 75 -1.17 7.72 10.24
C TYR A 75 -0.09 7.71 9.15
N GLU A 76 1.17 7.73 9.57
CA GLU A 76 2.27 7.82 8.62
C GLU A 76 2.65 6.43 8.05
N GLY A 77 2.95 6.40 6.76
CA GLY A 77 3.56 5.29 6.06
C GLY A 77 4.88 5.66 5.40
N ASN A 78 5.73 4.67 5.21
CA ASN A 78 6.99 4.81 4.49
C ASN A 78 7.02 3.84 3.31
N GLN A 79 7.61 4.26 2.20
CA GLN A 79 7.77 3.47 0.98
C GLN A 79 9.21 3.54 0.50
N GLY A 80 9.64 2.48 -0.19
CA GLY A 80 10.97 2.39 -0.76
C GLY A 80 11.18 1.05 -1.45
N TYR A 81 12.42 0.66 -1.59
CA TYR A 81 12.83 -0.56 -2.26
C TYR A 81 13.62 -1.44 -1.34
N CYS A 82 13.35 -2.74 -1.38
CA CYS A 82 13.96 -3.72 -0.52
C CYS A 82 14.59 -4.86 -1.30
N VAL A 83 15.58 -5.45 -0.66
CA VAL A 83 16.13 -6.77 -0.99
C VAL A 83 16.24 -7.58 0.30
N SER A 84 16.50 -8.89 0.23
CA SER A 84 16.83 -9.66 1.43
C SER A 84 18.16 -9.19 2.03
N GLN A 85 18.26 -9.21 3.35
CA GLN A 85 19.51 -8.86 4.06
C GLN A 85 20.68 -9.76 3.65
N GLN A 86 20.38 -11.04 3.37
CA GLN A 86 21.37 -12.00 2.87
C GLN A 86 21.91 -11.56 1.51
N PHE A 87 21.06 -11.19 0.58
CA PHE A 87 21.46 -10.74 -0.75
C PHE A 87 22.20 -9.41 -0.69
N ALA A 88 21.73 -8.46 0.12
CA ALA A 88 22.39 -7.18 0.35
C ALA A 88 23.84 -7.37 0.82
N LYS A 89 24.06 -8.24 1.83
CA LYS A 89 25.39 -8.55 2.33
C LYS A 89 26.26 -9.26 1.29
N LYS A 90 25.71 -10.27 0.60
CA LYS A 90 26.44 -11.06 -0.41
C LYS A 90 26.95 -10.21 -1.56
N MET A 91 26.15 -9.23 -2.01
CA MET A 91 26.44 -8.39 -3.17
C MET A 91 26.88 -6.97 -2.79
N ASN A 92 27.03 -6.67 -1.50
CA ASN A 92 27.36 -5.34 -0.99
C ASN A 92 26.42 -4.25 -1.55
N ILE A 93 25.09 -4.48 -1.37
CA ILE A 93 24.03 -3.58 -1.82
C ILE A 93 23.58 -2.74 -0.64
N THR A 94 23.58 -1.41 -0.79
CA THR A 94 23.16 -0.44 0.23
C THR A 94 22.20 0.61 -0.31
N ALA A 95 22.29 0.89 -1.60
CA ALA A 95 21.53 1.93 -2.29
C ALA A 95 20.84 1.38 -3.53
N ILE A 96 19.84 2.10 -4.02
CA ILE A 96 19.07 1.70 -5.20
C ILE A 96 19.95 1.61 -6.46
N GLU A 97 20.94 2.46 -6.57
CA GLU A 97 21.90 2.51 -7.66
C GLU A 97 22.76 1.24 -7.75
N ASP A 98 22.99 0.55 -6.63
CA ASP A 98 23.75 -0.71 -6.60
C ASP A 98 23.06 -1.82 -7.41
N LEU A 99 21.73 -1.73 -7.60
CA LEU A 99 20.98 -2.69 -8.40
C LEU A 99 21.32 -2.62 -9.90
N ALA A 100 21.88 -1.51 -10.37
CA ALA A 100 22.30 -1.33 -11.77
C ALA A 100 23.62 -2.04 -12.12
N ARG A 101 24.35 -2.59 -11.15
CA ARG A 101 25.61 -3.31 -11.41
C ARG A 101 25.34 -4.62 -12.16
N PRO A 102 26.08 -4.92 -13.26
CA PRO A 102 25.82 -6.10 -14.10
C PRO A 102 25.79 -7.43 -13.34
N GLU A 103 26.65 -7.60 -12.34
CA GLU A 103 26.68 -8.80 -11.49
C GLU A 103 25.46 -8.91 -10.57
N VAL A 104 24.87 -7.78 -10.17
CA VAL A 104 23.63 -7.75 -9.37
C VAL A 104 22.43 -8.07 -10.25
N VAL A 105 22.34 -7.44 -11.44
CA VAL A 105 21.31 -7.75 -12.45
C VAL A 105 21.29 -9.24 -12.77
N LYS A 106 22.46 -9.83 -13.07
CA LYS A 106 22.60 -11.26 -13.32
C LYS A 106 22.16 -12.13 -12.15
N ALA A 107 22.44 -11.72 -10.91
CA ALA A 107 22.05 -12.47 -9.72
C ALA A 107 20.54 -12.36 -9.41
N MET A 108 19.84 -11.41 -10.02
CA MET A 108 18.39 -11.22 -9.93
C MET A 108 17.63 -11.82 -11.11
N ASP A 109 18.31 -12.33 -12.12
CA ASP A 109 17.74 -13.02 -13.29
C ASP A 109 17.43 -14.48 -12.91
N SER A 110 16.21 -14.73 -12.48
CA SER A 110 15.82 -16.06 -12.00
C SER A 110 15.20 -16.97 -13.06
N ASP A 111 14.71 -16.40 -14.15
CA ASP A 111 14.09 -17.13 -15.25
C ASP A 111 15.03 -17.30 -16.46
N GLY A 112 16.22 -16.69 -16.41
CA GLY A 112 17.26 -16.81 -17.45
C GLY A 112 16.99 -15.99 -18.70
N ASN A 113 16.14 -14.95 -18.61
CA ASN A 113 15.80 -14.08 -19.73
C ASN A 113 16.85 -12.96 -19.95
N GLY A 114 17.87 -12.88 -19.12
CA GLY A 114 18.93 -11.88 -19.16
C GLY A 114 18.59 -10.58 -18.45
N LYS A 115 17.48 -10.53 -17.69
CA LYS A 115 17.06 -9.33 -16.96
C LYS A 115 16.88 -9.65 -15.47
N GLY A 116 17.24 -8.67 -14.63
CA GLY A 116 16.99 -8.76 -13.20
C GLY A 116 15.53 -8.45 -12.85
N GLU A 117 14.90 -9.28 -12.07
CA GLU A 117 13.50 -9.13 -11.67
C GLU A 117 13.32 -8.12 -10.53
N PHE A 118 12.38 -7.19 -10.71
CA PHE A 118 12.00 -6.20 -9.70
C PHE A 118 10.48 -6.08 -9.59
N TRP A 119 9.90 -6.44 -8.46
CA TRP A 119 8.47 -6.26 -8.25
C TRP A 119 8.12 -4.80 -7.97
N ILE A 120 7.29 -4.20 -8.81
CA ILE A 120 6.93 -2.78 -8.75
C ILE A 120 5.55 -2.51 -8.16
N GLY A 121 4.78 -3.54 -7.83
CA GLY A 121 3.42 -3.44 -7.29
C GLY A 121 2.43 -4.33 -8.00
N ALA A 122 1.18 -4.29 -7.57
CA ALA A 122 0.09 -4.99 -8.24
C ALA A 122 -0.61 -4.07 -9.25
N ASP A 123 -1.33 -4.70 -10.19
CA ASP A 123 -2.18 -3.97 -11.12
C ASP A 123 -3.26 -3.17 -10.38
N GLY A 124 -3.54 -1.97 -10.87
CA GLY A 124 -4.48 -1.04 -10.22
C GLY A 124 -3.90 -0.26 -9.03
N TRP A 125 -2.64 -0.50 -8.65
CA TRP A 125 -1.98 0.32 -7.64
C TRP A 125 -1.38 1.58 -8.26
N ALA A 126 -1.71 2.74 -7.71
CA ALA A 126 -1.09 4.01 -8.12
C ALA A 126 0.43 4.01 -7.87
N SER A 127 0.88 3.35 -6.80
CA SER A 127 2.31 3.17 -6.50
C SER A 127 3.04 2.34 -7.56
N ALA A 128 2.38 1.37 -8.20
CA ALA A 128 3.01 0.60 -9.27
C ALA A 128 3.38 1.50 -10.48
N ASN A 129 2.56 2.52 -10.76
CA ASN A 129 2.86 3.52 -11.79
C ASN A 129 4.04 4.41 -11.38
N VAL A 130 4.07 4.85 -10.11
CA VAL A 130 5.22 5.60 -9.56
C VAL A 130 6.51 4.79 -9.68
N ASN A 131 6.49 3.53 -9.27
CA ASN A 131 7.65 2.65 -9.32
C ASN A 131 8.11 2.39 -10.77
N GLN A 132 7.19 2.27 -11.72
CA GLN A 132 7.54 2.14 -13.14
C GLN A 132 8.31 3.36 -13.65
N VAL A 133 7.89 4.58 -13.24
CA VAL A 133 8.59 5.82 -13.57
C VAL A 133 9.95 5.89 -12.88
N LYS A 134 10.01 5.56 -11.57
CA LYS A 134 11.25 5.57 -10.79
C LYS A 134 12.32 4.62 -11.35
N LEU A 135 11.95 3.39 -11.73
CA LEU A 135 12.90 2.45 -12.32
C LEU A 135 13.51 3.02 -13.61
N ARG A 136 12.74 3.73 -14.42
CA ARG A 136 13.24 4.45 -15.60
C ARG A 136 14.20 5.57 -15.19
N ASP A 137 13.75 6.42 -14.26
CA ASP A 137 14.46 7.66 -13.93
C ASP A 137 15.70 7.41 -13.05
N TYR A 138 15.79 6.24 -12.40
CA TYR A 138 17.00 5.72 -11.76
C TYR A 138 17.92 4.94 -12.72
N GLY A 139 17.55 4.83 -14.04
CA GLY A 139 18.34 4.13 -15.04
C GLY A 139 18.33 2.59 -14.90
N LEU A 140 17.43 2.03 -14.10
CA LEU A 140 17.42 0.59 -13.83
C LEU A 140 16.95 -0.24 -15.04
N TYR A 141 16.02 0.28 -15.83
CA TYR A 141 15.62 -0.39 -17.09
C TYR A 141 16.78 -0.46 -18.09
N ASP A 142 17.57 0.61 -18.22
CA ASP A 142 18.72 0.64 -19.10
C ASP A 142 19.86 -0.29 -18.62
N ALA A 143 19.93 -0.53 -17.31
CA ALA A 143 20.85 -1.48 -16.69
C ALA A 143 20.42 -2.95 -16.85
N GLY A 144 19.21 -3.23 -17.39
CA GLY A 144 18.71 -4.58 -17.61
C GLY A 144 17.80 -5.11 -16.49
N ILE A 145 17.25 -4.24 -15.64
CA ILE A 145 16.19 -4.62 -14.71
C ILE A 145 14.84 -4.62 -15.44
N GLU A 146 13.95 -5.55 -15.09
CA GLU A 146 12.56 -5.51 -15.55
C GLU A 146 11.59 -5.33 -14.35
N GLY A 147 10.60 -4.46 -14.55
CA GLY A 147 9.56 -4.18 -13.55
C GLY A 147 8.40 -5.17 -13.66
N ILE A 148 8.20 -5.98 -12.65
CA ILE A 148 7.15 -7.02 -12.61
C ILE A 148 5.94 -6.51 -11.83
N ARG A 149 4.74 -6.63 -12.42
CA ARG A 149 3.46 -6.44 -11.74
C ARG A 149 2.85 -7.78 -11.40
N ALA A 150 2.56 -8.00 -10.14
CA ALA A 150 1.92 -9.22 -9.66
C ALA A 150 1.18 -8.95 -8.33
N ALA A 151 0.25 -9.81 -7.96
CA ALA A 151 -0.41 -9.74 -6.65
C ALA A 151 0.61 -9.81 -5.51
N GLU A 152 0.33 -9.10 -4.41
CA GLU A 152 1.21 -9.05 -3.22
C GLU A 152 1.56 -10.46 -2.68
N ALA A 153 0.60 -11.38 -2.69
CA ALA A 153 0.84 -12.74 -2.23
C ALA A 153 1.90 -13.47 -3.08
N VAL A 154 1.90 -13.24 -4.40
CA VAL A 154 2.90 -13.77 -5.34
C VAL A 154 4.27 -13.18 -5.02
N LYS A 155 4.36 -11.86 -4.82
CA LYS A 155 5.60 -11.18 -4.42
C LYS A 155 6.12 -11.76 -3.09
N ASN A 156 5.27 -11.90 -2.07
CA ASN A 156 5.70 -12.43 -0.77
C ASN A 156 6.26 -13.85 -0.89
N ALA A 157 5.59 -14.72 -1.67
CA ALA A 157 6.10 -16.07 -1.94
C ALA A 157 7.45 -16.04 -2.67
N ARG A 158 7.61 -15.15 -3.66
CA ARG A 158 8.86 -15.01 -4.41
C ARG A 158 10.01 -14.49 -3.54
N VAL A 159 9.75 -13.55 -2.63
CA VAL A 159 10.76 -13.07 -1.65
C VAL A 159 11.25 -14.23 -0.78
N LEU A 160 10.34 -15.02 -0.22
CA LEU A 160 10.71 -16.16 0.63
C LEU A 160 11.46 -17.25 -0.15
N ASP A 161 11.05 -17.52 -1.39
CA ASP A 161 11.74 -18.50 -2.25
C ASP A 161 13.15 -18.04 -2.62
N SER A 162 13.31 -16.76 -3.00
CA SER A 162 14.64 -16.21 -3.33
C SER A 162 15.61 -16.27 -2.15
N ILE A 163 15.13 -15.98 -0.92
CA ILE A 163 15.94 -16.11 0.30
C ILE A 163 16.37 -17.57 0.52
N LYS A 164 15.42 -18.51 0.38
CA LYS A 164 15.68 -19.95 0.54
C LYS A 164 16.72 -20.48 -0.47
N LYS A 165 16.67 -19.97 -1.70
CA LYS A 165 17.59 -20.36 -2.78
C LYS A 165 18.90 -19.59 -2.78
N GLY A 166 19.02 -18.49 -2.01
CA GLY A 166 20.17 -17.58 -2.04
C GLY A 166 20.26 -16.75 -3.31
N GLU A 167 19.13 -16.55 -4.00
CA GLU A 167 18.97 -15.74 -5.21
C GLU A 167 18.69 -14.28 -4.86
N GLY A 168 18.93 -13.38 -5.82
CA GLY A 168 18.53 -11.99 -5.73
C GLY A 168 17.08 -11.77 -6.12
N TYR A 169 16.42 -10.86 -5.40
CA TYR A 169 15.11 -10.34 -5.78
C TYR A 169 14.92 -8.96 -5.18
N ALA A 170 14.63 -7.97 -5.99
CA ALA A 170 14.32 -6.63 -5.55
C ALA A 170 12.81 -6.38 -5.61
N PHE A 171 12.30 -5.59 -4.67
CA PHE A 171 10.88 -5.33 -4.62
C PHE A 171 10.55 -3.99 -3.95
N TYR A 172 9.48 -3.39 -4.41
CA TYR A 172 8.82 -2.29 -3.71
C TYR A 172 8.34 -2.76 -2.35
N CYS A 173 8.76 -2.07 -1.31
CA CYS A 173 8.39 -2.34 0.06
C CYS A 173 7.86 -1.09 0.76
N TYR A 174 7.07 -1.29 1.80
CA TYR A 174 6.42 -0.22 2.52
C TYR A 174 6.10 -0.62 3.96
N LYS A 175 5.90 0.37 4.82
CA LYS A 175 5.38 0.21 6.18
C LYS A 175 4.08 1.02 6.27
N PRO A 176 3.02 0.45 6.85
CA PRO A 176 2.94 -0.88 7.47
C PRO A 176 2.92 -2.03 6.46
N HIS A 177 3.52 -3.18 6.78
CA HIS A 177 3.43 -4.41 5.99
C HIS A 177 3.91 -5.63 6.77
N ALA A 178 3.31 -6.80 6.51
CA ALA A 178 3.68 -8.07 7.15
C ALA A 178 5.10 -8.54 6.80
N ILE A 179 5.66 -8.14 5.66
CA ILE A 179 6.97 -8.60 5.17
C ILE A 179 8.10 -8.43 6.19
N TRP A 180 8.01 -7.39 7.02
CA TRP A 180 9.00 -7.08 8.07
C TRP A 180 9.06 -8.11 9.19
N GLY A 181 7.98 -8.88 9.38
CA GLY A 181 7.95 -10.03 10.28
C GLY A 181 8.11 -11.38 9.57
N MET A 182 8.01 -11.42 8.24
CA MET A 182 8.10 -12.65 7.45
C MET A 182 9.52 -12.99 7.03
N ALA A 183 10.36 -11.97 6.78
CA ALA A 183 11.66 -12.13 6.16
C ALA A 183 12.64 -11.04 6.66
N ASP A 184 13.91 -11.41 6.75
CA ASP A 184 14.98 -10.48 7.03
C ASP A 184 15.30 -9.68 5.75
N VAL A 185 14.70 -8.50 5.65
CA VAL A 185 14.80 -7.60 4.49
C VAL A 185 15.33 -6.24 4.91
N VAL A 186 16.02 -5.59 3.99
CA VAL A 186 16.57 -4.25 4.18
C VAL A 186 16.03 -3.30 3.12
N MET A 187 15.64 -2.09 3.56
CA MET A 187 15.27 -1.01 2.67
C MET A 187 16.52 -0.30 2.18
N LEU A 188 16.64 -0.18 0.87
CA LEU A 188 17.75 0.48 0.21
C LEU A 188 17.67 2.00 0.37
N THR A 189 18.84 2.64 0.41
CA THR A 189 18.92 4.10 0.35
C THR A 189 18.54 4.57 -1.05
N GLU A 190 17.73 5.63 -1.13
CA GLU A 190 17.38 6.35 -2.36
C GLU A 190 17.84 7.81 -2.24
N PRO A 191 18.03 8.53 -3.37
CA PRO A 191 18.22 9.99 -3.32
C PRO A 191 17.15 10.65 -2.48
N LYS A 192 17.52 11.59 -1.61
CA LYS A 192 16.57 12.26 -0.70
C LYS A 192 15.39 12.85 -1.47
N PHE A 193 14.22 12.89 -0.82
CA PHE A 193 13.04 13.55 -1.40
C PHE A 193 13.37 14.97 -1.86
N ASP A 194 13.03 15.25 -3.08
CA ASP A 194 13.22 16.54 -3.74
C ASP A 194 11.98 16.79 -4.61
N GLU A 195 11.20 17.79 -4.25
CA GLU A 195 9.95 18.15 -4.96
C GLU A 195 10.22 18.49 -6.44
N ALA A 196 11.35 19.11 -6.76
CA ALA A 196 11.73 19.42 -8.14
C ALA A 196 12.02 18.17 -8.99
N LYS A 197 12.30 17.04 -8.33
CA LYS A 197 12.56 15.72 -8.95
C LYS A 197 11.41 14.75 -8.75
N TYR A 198 10.23 15.23 -8.34
CA TYR A 198 9.08 14.39 -8.08
C TYR A 198 7.82 14.93 -8.75
N LYS A 199 7.74 14.75 -10.06
CA LYS A 199 6.53 15.05 -10.84
C LYS A 199 5.87 13.75 -11.28
N MET A 200 4.79 13.36 -10.65
CA MET A 200 4.03 12.15 -11.01
C MET A 200 2.67 12.53 -11.57
N VAL A 201 2.38 12.05 -12.77
CA VAL A 201 1.06 12.08 -13.42
C VAL A 201 0.52 10.66 -13.42
N GLN A 202 -0.72 10.45 -13.02
CA GLN A 202 -1.33 9.11 -13.03
C GLN A 202 -2.09 8.85 -14.35
N PRO A 203 -2.25 7.57 -14.76
CA PRO A 203 -3.01 7.24 -16.00
C PRO A 203 -4.42 7.82 -16.05
N LYS A 204 -5.04 8.03 -14.88
CA LYS A 204 -6.36 8.67 -14.78
C LYS A 204 -6.33 10.14 -15.20
N GLU A 205 -5.20 10.81 -14.98
CA GLU A 205 -5.05 12.26 -15.25
C GLU A 205 -4.69 12.52 -16.72
N ASP A 206 -3.86 11.65 -17.31
CA ASP A 206 -3.36 11.84 -18.66
C ASP A 206 -2.93 10.51 -19.29
N ALA A 207 -3.31 10.27 -20.54
CA ALA A 207 -2.93 9.06 -21.28
C ALA A 207 -1.41 8.97 -21.52
N ASP A 208 -0.71 10.12 -21.65
CA ASP A 208 0.74 10.20 -21.80
C ASP A 208 1.48 10.28 -20.45
N TRP A 209 0.83 9.88 -19.34
CA TRP A 209 1.32 9.96 -17.98
C TRP A 209 2.78 9.53 -17.80
N TYR A 210 3.17 8.44 -18.42
CA TYR A 210 4.51 7.88 -18.30
C TYR A 210 5.59 8.83 -18.85
N LYS A 211 5.33 9.46 -19.98
CA LYS A 211 6.24 10.44 -20.61
C LYS A 211 6.26 11.77 -19.85
N LYS A 212 5.11 12.17 -19.28
CA LYS A 212 4.94 13.44 -18.57
C LYS A 212 5.41 13.39 -17.12
N SER A 213 5.64 12.19 -16.59
CA SER A 213 6.16 11.97 -15.23
C SER A 213 7.68 11.98 -15.20
N TYR A 214 8.22 12.47 -14.07
CA TYR A 214 9.64 12.40 -13.72
C TYR A 214 9.79 12.22 -12.22
N VAL A 215 10.36 11.09 -11.78
CA VAL A 215 10.49 10.76 -10.35
C VAL A 215 11.87 10.18 -10.09
N ALA A 216 12.84 11.04 -9.79
CA ALA A 216 14.23 10.69 -9.52
C ALA A 216 14.65 11.00 -8.06
N SER A 217 13.71 10.85 -7.12
CA SER A 217 13.97 11.00 -5.70
C SER A 217 13.08 10.06 -4.88
N LYS A 218 13.45 9.82 -3.62
CA LYS A 218 12.65 9.08 -2.64
C LYS A 218 11.25 9.67 -2.52
N ASP A 219 10.27 8.86 -2.15
CA ASP A 219 8.94 9.34 -1.79
C ASP A 219 8.98 10.20 -0.51
N ALA A 220 8.11 11.21 -0.45
CA ALA A 220 7.73 11.81 0.81
C ALA A 220 7.01 10.79 1.70
N LEU A 221 6.99 11.01 3.02
CA LEU A 221 6.18 10.21 3.94
C LEU A 221 4.73 10.19 3.47
N LYS A 222 4.11 9.03 3.59
CA LYS A 222 2.72 8.84 3.19
C LYS A 222 1.80 9.15 4.36
N GLN A 223 0.67 9.76 4.05
CA GLN A 223 -0.45 9.91 4.98
C GLN A 223 -1.51 8.87 4.58
N ILE A 224 -1.85 7.99 5.52
CA ILE A 224 -2.76 6.88 5.29
C ILE A 224 -4.01 7.08 6.13
N GLN A 225 -5.17 7.05 5.50
CA GLN A 225 -6.43 7.36 6.13
C GLN A 225 -7.61 6.66 5.45
N ILE A 226 -8.74 6.61 6.13
CA ILE A 226 -9.98 6.16 5.53
C ILE A 226 -10.69 7.31 4.81
N GLY A 227 -11.56 6.97 3.86
CA GLY A 227 -12.46 7.91 3.23
C GLY A 227 -13.84 7.28 3.02
N TRP A 228 -14.88 8.11 2.93
CA TRP A 228 -16.25 7.65 2.74
C TRP A 228 -17.02 8.50 1.74
N GLY A 229 -17.98 7.88 1.10
CA GLY A 229 -18.94 8.57 0.23
C GLY A 229 -19.86 9.48 1.05
N THR A 230 -20.08 10.70 0.56
CA THR A 230 -20.91 11.69 1.26
C THR A 230 -22.37 11.28 1.40
N SER A 231 -22.85 10.35 0.56
CA SER A 231 -24.18 9.72 0.71
C SER A 231 -24.38 9.05 2.09
N LEU A 232 -23.28 8.57 2.70
CA LEU A 232 -23.32 7.92 4.01
C LEU A 232 -23.65 8.91 5.14
N GLU A 233 -23.37 10.21 4.98
CA GLU A 233 -23.60 11.22 6.01
C GLU A 233 -25.09 11.36 6.37
N ALA A 234 -25.95 11.30 5.37
CA ALA A 234 -27.40 11.33 5.59
C ALA A 234 -27.96 9.96 6.00
N LYS A 235 -27.38 8.87 5.46
CA LYS A 235 -27.84 7.49 5.70
C LYS A 235 -27.50 6.99 7.09
N SER A 236 -26.28 7.29 7.59
CA SER A 236 -25.75 6.73 8.83
C SER A 236 -24.80 7.72 9.54
N PRO A 237 -25.33 8.84 10.08
CA PRO A 237 -24.49 9.88 10.68
C PRO A 237 -23.65 9.38 11.86
N ALA A 238 -24.13 8.39 12.62
CA ALA A 238 -23.36 7.79 13.72
C ALA A 238 -22.10 7.03 13.22
N ILE A 239 -22.21 6.33 12.08
CA ILE A 239 -21.06 5.65 11.46
C ILE A 239 -20.05 6.69 10.95
N VAL A 240 -20.52 7.79 10.39
CA VAL A 240 -19.65 8.88 9.95
C VAL A 240 -18.92 9.51 11.13
N GLU A 241 -19.57 9.68 12.28
CA GLU A 241 -18.92 10.20 13.48
C GLU A 241 -17.84 9.24 14.00
N PHE A 242 -18.11 7.93 13.98
CA PHE A 242 -17.09 6.91 14.23
C PHE A 242 -15.90 7.06 13.27
N PHE A 243 -16.13 7.23 11.97
CA PHE A 243 -15.06 7.38 10.97
C PHE A 243 -14.21 8.64 11.17
N LYS A 244 -14.79 9.74 11.63
CA LYS A 244 -14.04 10.95 11.99
C LYS A 244 -13.09 10.73 13.16
N ASN A 245 -13.46 9.83 14.08
CA ASN A 245 -12.67 9.50 15.28
C ASN A 245 -11.71 8.34 15.07
N PHE A 246 -11.90 7.53 14.02
CA PHE A 246 -11.09 6.36 13.75
C PHE A 246 -9.64 6.73 13.46
N GLN A 247 -8.72 6.10 14.18
CA GLN A 247 -7.27 6.25 13.98
C GLN A 247 -6.54 4.98 14.37
N LEU A 248 -5.70 4.47 13.48
CA LEU A 248 -4.76 3.39 13.74
C LEU A 248 -3.32 3.92 13.76
N SER A 249 -2.41 3.08 14.23
CA SER A 249 -0.98 3.24 14.01
C SER A 249 -0.49 2.29 12.92
N ALA A 250 0.68 2.57 12.35
CA ALA A 250 1.33 1.64 11.41
C ALA A 250 1.61 0.27 12.05
N ASP A 251 1.88 0.24 13.36
CA ASP A 251 2.12 -1.01 14.10
C ASP A 251 0.84 -1.82 14.27
N ASP A 252 -0.31 -1.19 14.54
CA ASP A 252 -1.61 -1.86 14.58
C ASP A 252 -1.90 -2.60 13.27
N VAL A 253 -1.70 -1.90 12.14
CA VAL A 253 -1.95 -2.46 10.82
C VAL A 253 -0.95 -3.57 10.47
N SER A 254 0.33 -3.37 10.79
CA SER A 254 1.38 -4.38 10.55
C SER A 254 1.12 -5.66 11.33
N LEU A 255 0.71 -5.56 12.60
CA LEU A 255 0.38 -6.70 13.46
C LEU A 255 -0.80 -7.49 12.88
N MET A 256 -1.90 -6.82 12.57
CA MET A 256 -3.07 -7.49 11.99
C MET A 256 -2.75 -8.12 10.63
N ALA A 257 -2.02 -7.41 9.77
CA ALA A 257 -1.59 -7.94 8.48
C ALA A 257 -0.69 -9.18 8.62
N TYR A 258 0.19 -9.20 9.62
CA TYR A 258 1.02 -10.37 9.94
C TYR A 258 0.16 -11.56 10.37
N GLN A 259 -0.76 -11.36 11.29
CA GLN A 259 -1.66 -12.42 11.78
C GLN A 259 -2.49 -13.04 10.64
N ILE A 260 -2.96 -12.23 9.69
CA ILE A 260 -3.73 -12.69 8.55
C ILE A 260 -2.83 -13.41 7.53
N SER A 261 -1.74 -12.80 7.10
CA SER A 261 -0.94 -13.30 5.97
C SER A 261 0.05 -14.40 6.36
N VAL A 262 0.59 -14.36 7.59
CA VAL A 262 1.62 -15.29 8.08
C VAL A 262 1.02 -16.37 8.96
N GLU A 263 0.28 -15.97 10.01
CA GLU A 263 -0.35 -16.92 10.93
C GLU A 263 -1.63 -17.55 10.34
N LYS A 264 -2.08 -17.11 9.15
CA LYS A 264 -3.26 -17.62 8.44
C LYS A 264 -4.56 -17.51 9.24
N LYS A 265 -4.63 -16.56 10.15
CA LYS A 265 -5.84 -16.32 10.94
C LYS A 265 -6.93 -15.67 10.08
N ASP A 266 -8.18 -15.99 10.41
CA ASP A 266 -9.35 -15.36 9.79
C ASP A 266 -9.36 -13.84 10.03
N PRO A 267 -9.50 -12.99 9.00
CA PRO A 267 -9.43 -11.54 9.15
C PRO A 267 -10.46 -10.96 10.10
N ALA A 268 -11.69 -11.49 10.12
CA ALA A 268 -12.73 -11.03 11.02
C ALA A 268 -12.43 -11.40 12.48
N ALA A 269 -11.84 -12.59 12.72
CA ALA A 269 -11.39 -13.00 14.04
C ALA A 269 -10.20 -12.15 14.54
N VAL A 270 -9.27 -11.78 13.65
CA VAL A 270 -8.17 -10.86 13.96
C VAL A 270 -8.71 -9.50 14.36
N ALA A 271 -9.64 -8.94 13.60
CA ALA A 271 -10.28 -7.66 13.90
C ALA A 271 -10.97 -7.66 15.27
N ARG A 272 -11.78 -8.67 15.59
CA ARG A 272 -12.44 -8.80 16.89
C ARG A 272 -11.47 -8.98 18.04
N THR A 273 -10.41 -9.74 17.85
CA THR A 273 -9.35 -9.90 18.85
C THR A 273 -8.64 -8.57 19.11
N TRP A 274 -8.33 -7.82 18.05
CA TRP A 274 -7.73 -6.50 18.17
C TRP A 274 -8.66 -5.54 18.93
N MET A 275 -9.95 -5.49 18.59
CA MET A 275 -10.96 -4.67 19.30
C MET A 275 -11.02 -5.00 20.79
N LYS A 276 -11.00 -6.28 21.15
CA LYS A 276 -11.01 -6.73 22.54
C LYS A 276 -9.78 -6.23 23.31
N ASN A 277 -8.61 -6.33 22.69
CA ASN A 277 -7.34 -5.95 23.31
C ASN A 277 -7.15 -4.41 23.35
N ASN A 278 -7.88 -3.67 22.53
CA ASN A 278 -7.81 -2.21 22.42
C ASN A 278 -9.15 -1.53 22.77
N LYS A 279 -9.85 -2.08 23.76
CA LYS A 279 -11.21 -1.62 24.12
C LYS A 279 -11.29 -0.10 24.33
N SER A 280 -10.38 0.49 25.09
CA SER A 280 -10.37 1.94 25.37
C SER A 280 -10.22 2.78 24.09
N LYS A 281 -9.45 2.29 23.10
CA LYS A 281 -9.31 2.96 21.81
C LYS A 281 -10.60 2.90 21.00
N VAL A 282 -11.25 1.74 21.00
CA VAL A 282 -12.56 1.54 20.34
C VAL A 282 -13.64 2.37 21.00
N ASP A 283 -13.72 2.38 22.33
CA ASP A 283 -14.65 3.21 23.10
C ASP A 283 -14.45 4.71 22.77
N GLY A 284 -13.21 5.18 22.69
CA GLY A 284 -12.88 6.55 22.29
C GLY A 284 -13.34 6.90 20.86
N TRP A 285 -13.31 5.95 19.92
CA TRP A 285 -13.85 6.18 18.57
C TRP A 285 -15.38 6.33 18.58
N LEU A 286 -16.04 5.65 19.51
CA LEU A 286 -17.51 5.65 19.66
C LEU A 286 -18.02 6.75 20.59
N GLY A 287 -17.11 7.52 21.22
CA GLY A 287 -17.50 8.56 22.19
C GLY A 287 -18.02 8.02 23.53
N LEU A 288 -17.58 6.82 23.94
CA LEU A 288 -17.99 6.11 25.15
C LEU A 288 -16.97 6.29 26.30
#